data_ef1c5588336c027959c6c5b5e56cd6a3
#
_entry.id   ef1c5588336c027959c6c5b5e56cd6a3
#
_cell.length_a   1.000
_cell.length_b   1.000
_cell.length_c   1.000
_cell.angle_alpha   90.00
_cell.angle_beta   90.00
_cell.angle_gamma   90.00
#
_symmetry.space_group_name_H-M   'P 1'
#
loop_
_entity.id
_entity.type
_entity.pdbx_description
1 polymer ?
#
loop_
_entity_poly.entity_id
_entity_poly.type
_entity_poly.pdbx_seq_one_letter_code
_entity_poly.pdbx_strand_id
1 'polypeptide(L)'
;MNASGSNNRFDYLIIVFMENKNYGDIITNTAAAPYINRLASNNALAAKYFDVSNNLSLPNYLGSITGQTYDSWSGCNKPPSSCPGYTPITGPTIIDELESAGLTWKAYMESMPSNCYQNDFGQYVARHDPFVYLSNIQDNPSECNRVVPTSANVSNLVQDLGSTSTASNLMWLTPNLCDDMHNCSISAGDTYLSYIVPEILNSYIFQTHAAALFITWDEGSNSAHIPAIWAGPSARNNYTSMVTYNHYSLLKTLEDAWHLSSLTSNDARASAMMDFFKGPWSSFTYVPLNPQAGQTITFTSTVAGGFQPYSYGWRFGDGTRGSGSIISHNYASPGSYNVTFSSSDSSTRLPTSHK
;
A
#
# COMPACT_ATOMS: atom_id res chain seq x y z
N MET A 1 19.85 19.81 -15.19
CA MET A 1 18.46 19.92 -14.71
C MET A 1 18.13 18.59 -14.04
N ASN A 2 17.89 18.58 -12.74
CA ASN A 2 17.47 17.38 -12.04
C ASN A 2 15.95 17.38 -12.01
N ALA A 3 15.33 16.51 -12.81
CA ALA A 3 13.93 16.15 -12.64
C ALA A 3 13.89 14.99 -11.63
N SER A 4 13.77 15.28 -10.36
CA SER A 4 13.49 14.27 -9.34
C SER A 4 12.15 14.59 -8.68
N GLY A 5 11.09 14.16 -9.34
CA GLY A 5 9.83 13.94 -8.68
C GLY A 5 9.58 12.45 -8.78
N SER A 6 9.58 11.70 -7.68
CA SER A 6 9.08 10.33 -7.73
C SER A 6 7.60 10.40 -8.15
N ASN A 7 7.24 9.65 -9.19
CA ASN A 7 5.85 9.49 -9.64
C ASN A 7 5.04 8.59 -8.70
N ASN A 8 5.62 8.18 -7.59
CA ASN A 8 5.03 7.24 -6.67
C ASN A 8 3.87 7.87 -5.92
N ARG A 9 2.83 7.11 -5.66
CA ARG A 9 1.70 7.53 -4.80
C ARG A 9 2.13 7.69 -3.36
N PHE A 10 3.06 6.86 -2.96
CA PHE A 10 3.73 6.84 -1.68
C PHE A 10 5.12 6.25 -1.89
N ASP A 11 6.06 6.69 -1.05
CA ASP A 11 7.41 6.14 -0.97
C ASP A 11 7.45 5.00 0.06
N TYR A 12 6.54 5.04 1.03
CA TYR A 12 6.43 4.07 2.13
C TYR A 12 4.98 3.62 2.29
N LEU A 13 4.79 2.31 2.39
CA LEU A 13 3.49 1.70 2.66
C LEU A 13 3.60 0.74 3.84
N ILE A 14 2.72 0.90 4.82
CA ILE A 14 2.49 -0.08 5.87
C ILE A 14 1.16 -0.78 5.58
N ILE A 15 1.17 -2.11 5.58
CA ILE A 15 -0.03 -2.94 5.48
C ILE A 15 -0.25 -3.66 6.81
N VAL A 16 -1.46 -3.59 7.33
CA VAL A 16 -1.90 -4.34 8.52
C VAL A 16 -3.02 -5.27 8.10
N PHE A 17 -2.82 -6.57 8.27
CA PHE A 17 -3.84 -7.58 8.03
C PHE A 17 -4.46 -8.04 9.34
N MET A 18 -5.77 -7.90 9.45
CA MET A 18 -6.62 -8.38 10.55
C MET A 18 -7.38 -9.64 10.12
N GLU A 19 -8.14 -10.24 11.00
CA GLU A 19 -8.71 -11.58 10.80
C GLU A 19 -10.22 -11.66 10.95
N ASN A 20 -10.84 -12.39 10.00
CA ASN A 20 -12.17 -13.00 10.03
C ASN A 20 -13.32 -12.09 10.49
N LYS A 21 -13.44 -10.86 9.96
CA LYS A 21 -14.61 -10.03 10.26
C LYS A 21 -15.24 -9.46 8.99
N ASN A 22 -16.56 -9.59 8.90
CA ASN A 22 -17.31 -8.97 7.81
C ASN A 22 -17.30 -7.44 7.92
N TYR A 23 -17.48 -6.76 6.81
CA TYR A 23 -17.62 -5.31 6.75
C TYR A 23 -18.64 -4.77 7.76
N GLY A 24 -19.83 -5.37 7.81
CA GLY A 24 -20.92 -4.94 8.70
C GLY A 24 -20.68 -5.22 10.19
N ASP A 25 -19.76 -6.14 10.53
CA ASP A 25 -19.41 -6.40 11.92
C ASP A 25 -18.53 -5.31 12.51
N ILE A 26 -17.81 -4.60 11.65
CA ILE A 26 -16.84 -3.54 11.99
C ILE A 26 -17.38 -2.15 11.65
N ILE A 27 -17.67 -1.92 10.35
CA ILE A 27 -18.12 -0.62 9.86
C ILE A 27 -19.58 -0.40 10.27
N THR A 28 -19.86 0.75 10.86
CA THR A 28 -21.11 1.13 11.54
C THR A 28 -21.33 0.51 12.93
N ASN A 29 -20.55 -0.47 13.35
CA ASN A 29 -20.60 -1.01 14.71
C ASN A 29 -19.74 -0.15 15.67
N THR A 30 -20.19 1.05 15.94
CA THR A 30 -19.47 2.02 16.78
C THR A 30 -19.37 1.61 18.25
N ALA A 31 -20.18 0.65 18.71
CA ALA A 31 -20.13 0.13 20.07
C ALA A 31 -18.93 -0.82 20.26
N ALA A 32 -18.65 -1.70 19.29
CA ALA A 32 -17.55 -2.65 19.36
C ALA A 32 -16.25 -2.15 18.72
N ALA A 33 -16.34 -1.26 17.73
CA ALA A 33 -15.21 -0.74 16.96
C ALA A 33 -15.22 0.79 16.86
N PRO A 34 -15.24 1.54 18.00
CA PRO A 34 -15.32 2.99 17.97
C PRO A 34 -14.12 3.67 17.30
N TYR A 35 -12.91 3.13 17.51
CA TYR A 35 -11.69 3.68 16.93
C TYR A 35 -11.64 3.46 15.41
N ILE A 36 -11.89 2.23 14.96
CA ILE A 36 -11.87 1.88 13.53
C ILE A 36 -12.90 2.70 12.75
N ASN A 37 -14.12 2.88 13.30
CA ASN A 37 -15.14 3.70 12.65
C ASN A 37 -14.73 5.17 12.55
N ARG A 38 -14.08 5.73 13.59
CA ARG A 38 -13.52 7.08 13.53
C ARG A 38 -12.37 7.17 12.52
N LEU A 39 -11.49 6.16 12.47
CA LEU A 39 -10.40 6.10 11.51
C LEU A 39 -10.95 6.07 10.07
N ALA A 40 -11.92 5.21 9.80
CA ALA A 40 -12.58 5.09 8.50
C ALA A 40 -13.27 6.38 8.06
N SER A 41 -13.98 7.06 8.97
CA SER A 41 -14.70 8.30 8.67
C SER A 41 -13.77 9.48 8.41
N ASN A 42 -12.63 9.54 9.09
CA ASN A 42 -11.68 10.65 8.97
C ASN A 42 -10.67 10.46 7.82
N ASN A 43 -10.52 9.25 7.33
CA ASN A 43 -9.55 8.90 6.28
C ASN A 43 -10.28 8.38 5.03
N ALA A 44 -9.82 7.28 4.43
CA ALA A 44 -10.38 6.80 3.19
C ALA A 44 -10.85 5.34 3.31
N LEU A 45 -12.14 5.11 3.11
CA LEU A 45 -12.82 3.82 3.26
C LEU A 45 -13.18 3.22 1.91
N ALA A 46 -12.84 1.96 1.67
CA ALA A 46 -13.37 1.16 0.58
C ALA A 46 -14.71 0.54 1.02
N ALA A 47 -15.83 1.06 0.48
CA ALA A 47 -17.15 0.55 0.83
C ALA A 47 -17.48 -0.80 0.18
N LYS A 48 -16.65 -1.26 -0.76
CA LYS A 48 -16.83 -2.53 -1.48
C LYS A 48 -15.46 -3.21 -1.67
N TYR A 49 -14.92 -3.73 -0.58
CA TYR A 49 -13.70 -4.53 -0.62
C TYR A 49 -14.00 -5.97 -0.25
N PHE A 50 -13.44 -6.92 -0.99
CA PHE A 50 -13.77 -8.33 -0.89
C PHE A 50 -12.51 -9.19 -0.75
N ASP A 51 -12.63 -10.31 -0.05
CA ASP A 51 -11.62 -11.37 -0.08
C ASP A 51 -11.54 -12.04 -1.48
N VAL A 52 -10.56 -12.89 -1.68
CA VAL A 52 -10.34 -13.61 -2.96
C VAL A 52 -10.45 -15.13 -2.82
N SER A 53 -10.61 -15.61 -1.59
CA SER A 53 -10.77 -17.04 -1.28
C SER A 53 -11.75 -17.22 -0.13
N ASN A 54 -12.73 -18.07 -0.30
CA ASN A 54 -13.79 -18.28 0.68
C ASN A 54 -13.30 -19.08 1.90
N ASN A 55 -13.37 -18.46 3.08
CA ASN A 55 -13.18 -19.08 4.41
C ASN A 55 -11.81 -19.75 4.65
N LEU A 56 -10.74 -19.25 4.06
CA LEU A 56 -9.38 -19.72 4.32
C LEU A 56 -8.40 -18.53 4.33
N SER A 57 -7.77 -18.28 5.47
CA SER A 57 -6.85 -17.15 5.65
C SER A 57 -5.65 -17.23 4.70
N LEU A 58 -4.91 -18.33 4.71
CA LEU A 58 -3.67 -18.45 3.91
C LEU A 58 -3.83 -18.12 2.43
N PRO A 59 -4.84 -18.60 1.69
CA PRO A 59 -5.05 -18.21 0.29
C PRO A 59 -5.25 -16.71 0.09
N ASN A 60 -5.91 -16.03 1.03
CA ASN A 60 -6.13 -14.57 0.98
C ASN A 60 -4.81 -13.81 1.18
N TYR A 61 -4.00 -14.22 2.16
CA TYR A 61 -2.65 -13.69 2.34
C TYR A 61 -1.77 -13.89 1.11
N LEU A 62 -1.73 -15.11 0.57
CA LEU A 62 -0.96 -15.43 -0.63
C LEU A 62 -1.46 -14.65 -1.85
N GLY A 63 -2.77 -14.53 -2.03
CA GLY A 63 -3.38 -13.75 -3.11
C GLY A 63 -2.90 -12.30 -3.13
N SER A 64 -2.70 -11.71 -1.95
CA SER A 64 -2.28 -10.31 -1.81
C SER A 64 -0.81 -10.03 -2.13
N ILE A 65 0.05 -11.06 -2.15
CA ILE A 65 1.50 -10.91 -2.43
C ILE A 65 1.98 -11.64 -3.68
N THR A 66 1.17 -12.58 -4.22
CA THR A 66 1.56 -13.40 -5.38
C THR A 66 0.57 -13.29 -6.55
N GLY A 67 -0.62 -12.71 -6.33
CA GLY A 67 -1.71 -12.71 -7.31
C GLY A 67 -2.39 -14.08 -7.47
N GLN A 68 -2.10 -15.08 -6.61
CA GLN A 68 -2.67 -16.44 -6.67
C GLN A 68 -3.05 -16.94 -5.28
N THR A 69 -4.13 -17.72 -5.20
CA THR A 69 -4.63 -18.33 -3.96
C THR A 69 -4.02 -19.70 -3.68
N TYR A 70 -3.31 -20.27 -4.64
CA TYR A 70 -2.72 -21.62 -4.55
C TYR A 70 -3.75 -22.71 -4.20
N ASP A 71 -4.87 -22.71 -4.89
CA ASP A 71 -5.98 -23.67 -4.70
C ASP A 71 -5.55 -25.13 -4.86
N SER A 72 -4.39 -25.42 -5.49
CA SER A 72 -3.80 -26.75 -5.54
C SER A 72 -3.45 -27.34 -4.15
N TRP A 73 -3.32 -26.48 -3.15
CA TRP A 73 -3.21 -26.86 -1.73
C TRP A 73 -4.58 -26.79 -1.05
N SER A 74 -5.61 -26.90 -1.80
CA SER A 74 -7.01 -26.73 -1.44
C SER A 74 -7.31 -27.23 -0.03
N GLY A 75 -7.74 -26.33 0.82
CA GLY A 75 -7.99 -26.59 2.24
C GLY A 75 -6.74 -26.58 3.13
N CYS A 76 -5.55 -26.24 2.63
CA CYS A 76 -4.41 -26.02 3.49
C CYS A 76 -4.49 -24.61 4.12
N ASN A 77 -4.77 -24.60 5.40
CA ASN A 77 -4.70 -23.41 6.26
C ASN A 77 -3.82 -23.75 7.47
N LYS A 78 -2.59 -24.20 7.21
CA LYS A 78 -1.66 -24.77 8.19
C LYS A 78 -0.22 -24.35 7.88
N PRO A 79 0.69 -24.49 8.87
CA PRO A 79 2.13 -24.28 8.64
C PRO A 79 2.67 -25.08 7.46
N PRO A 80 3.73 -24.61 6.78
CA PRO A 80 4.37 -25.32 5.66
C PRO A 80 4.65 -26.80 5.92
N SER A 81 5.16 -27.13 7.10
CA SER A 81 5.50 -28.50 7.50
C SER A 81 4.28 -29.45 7.63
N SER A 82 3.09 -28.90 7.75
CA SER A 82 1.84 -29.64 8.03
C SER A 82 0.81 -29.55 6.90
N CYS A 83 1.17 -28.91 5.78
CA CYS A 83 0.30 -28.66 4.66
C CYS A 83 0.42 -29.78 3.60
N PRO A 84 -0.59 -30.63 3.40
CA PRO A 84 -0.51 -31.68 2.39
C PRO A 84 -0.39 -31.10 0.97
N GLY A 85 0.61 -31.58 0.22
CA GLY A 85 0.86 -31.13 -1.14
C GLY A 85 1.56 -29.77 -1.25
N TYR A 86 1.95 -29.19 -0.12
CA TYR A 86 2.75 -27.96 -0.11
C TYR A 86 4.09 -28.18 -0.79
N THR A 87 4.42 -27.23 -1.64
CA THR A 87 5.79 -27.01 -2.15
C THR A 87 6.09 -25.52 -2.02
N PRO A 88 7.32 -25.14 -1.64
CA PRO A 88 7.67 -23.70 -1.56
C PRO A 88 7.34 -22.97 -2.86
N ILE A 89 6.78 -21.78 -2.73
CA ILE A 89 6.39 -20.95 -3.88
C ILE A 89 7.67 -20.43 -4.54
N THR A 90 7.89 -20.79 -5.81
CA THR A 90 9.06 -20.42 -6.62
C THR A 90 8.74 -19.38 -7.70
N GLY A 91 7.47 -19.00 -7.86
CA GLY A 91 7.04 -17.99 -8.84
C GLY A 91 7.39 -16.56 -8.38
N PRO A 92 7.30 -15.59 -9.28
CA PRO A 92 7.48 -14.20 -8.91
C PRO A 92 6.43 -13.76 -7.90
N THR A 93 6.87 -12.94 -6.95
CA THR A 93 6.04 -12.35 -5.91
C THR A 93 6.25 -10.84 -5.89
N ILE A 94 5.44 -10.11 -5.15
CA ILE A 94 5.67 -8.67 -4.96
C ILE A 94 7.05 -8.37 -4.37
N ILE A 95 7.60 -9.29 -3.60
CA ILE A 95 8.94 -9.15 -3.01
C ILE A 95 10.00 -9.14 -4.10
N ASP A 96 9.93 -10.06 -5.06
CA ASP A 96 10.87 -10.14 -6.18
C ASP A 96 10.81 -8.87 -7.05
N GLU A 97 9.60 -8.36 -7.30
CA GLU A 97 9.40 -7.12 -8.06
C GLU A 97 9.96 -5.88 -7.32
N LEU A 98 9.73 -5.78 -6.00
CA LEU A 98 10.28 -4.71 -5.17
C LEU A 98 11.81 -4.71 -5.22
N GLU A 99 12.44 -5.85 -4.98
CA GLU A 99 13.90 -5.97 -4.98
C GLU A 99 14.51 -5.68 -6.35
N SER A 100 13.85 -6.15 -7.41
CA SER A 100 14.26 -5.86 -8.79
C SER A 100 14.19 -4.37 -9.11
N ALA A 101 13.27 -3.64 -8.49
CA ALA A 101 13.15 -2.19 -8.60
C ALA A 101 14.05 -1.40 -7.64
N GLY A 102 14.85 -2.10 -6.81
CA GLY A 102 15.72 -1.48 -5.79
C GLY A 102 14.96 -0.95 -4.57
N LEU A 103 13.72 -1.41 -4.37
CA LEU A 103 12.89 -1.09 -3.21
C LEU A 103 13.11 -2.12 -2.10
N THR A 104 12.86 -1.70 -0.87
CA THR A 104 13.09 -2.50 0.33
C THR A 104 11.76 -2.94 0.95
N TRP A 105 11.80 -4.08 1.65
CA TRP A 105 10.64 -4.60 2.36
C TRP A 105 11.02 -5.18 3.72
N LYS A 106 10.05 -5.28 4.62
CA LYS A 106 10.19 -5.94 5.92
C LYS A 106 8.82 -6.36 6.45
N ALA A 107 8.74 -7.54 7.07
CA ALA A 107 7.53 -8.07 7.66
C ALA A 107 7.68 -8.22 9.17
N TYR A 108 6.65 -7.84 9.92
CA TYR A 108 6.59 -7.84 11.38
C TYR A 108 5.47 -8.76 11.82
N MET A 109 5.82 -9.87 12.46
CA MET A 109 4.87 -10.89 12.90
C MET A 109 4.76 -10.86 14.42
N GLU A 110 3.60 -10.49 14.93
CA GLU A 110 3.41 -10.40 16.37
C GLU A 110 3.43 -11.79 17.03
N SER A 111 4.10 -11.89 18.17
CA SER A 111 4.27 -13.14 18.94
C SER A 111 5.06 -14.25 18.23
N MET A 112 5.66 -14.00 17.06
CA MET A 112 6.57 -14.94 16.41
C MET A 112 7.81 -15.18 17.31
N PRO A 113 8.27 -16.44 17.51
CA PRO A 113 9.33 -16.72 18.49
C PRO A 113 10.75 -16.39 17.99
N SER A 114 10.96 -16.40 16.69
CA SER A 114 12.23 -16.07 16.04
C SER A 114 11.99 -15.66 14.60
N ASN A 115 12.97 -15.01 13.96
CA ASN A 115 12.86 -14.62 12.55
C ASN A 115 12.45 -15.81 11.68
N CYS A 116 11.53 -15.58 10.74
CA CYS A 116 11.14 -16.53 9.71
C CYS A 116 10.64 -17.89 10.27
N TYR A 117 9.95 -17.88 11.38
CA TYR A 117 9.48 -19.11 12.02
C TYR A 117 8.32 -19.72 11.26
N GLN A 118 8.48 -20.97 10.79
CA GLN A 118 7.59 -21.62 9.82
C GLN A 118 6.49 -22.49 10.45
N ASN A 119 6.32 -22.47 11.77
CA ASN A 119 5.31 -23.28 12.46
C ASN A 119 4.44 -22.39 13.36
N ASP A 120 3.34 -22.93 13.86
CA ASP A 120 2.53 -22.23 14.86
C ASP A 120 3.26 -22.20 16.22
N PHE A 121 3.14 -21.09 16.94
CA PHE A 121 3.69 -20.92 18.27
C PHE A 121 2.86 -19.95 19.11
N GLY A 122 2.17 -20.44 20.13
CA GLY A 122 1.37 -19.60 21.00
C GLY A 122 0.26 -18.87 20.25
N GLN A 123 0.36 -17.55 20.20
CA GLN A 123 -0.58 -16.68 19.47
C GLN A 123 -0.13 -16.38 18.01
N TYR A 124 1.09 -16.74 17.64
CA TYR A 124 1.54 -16.67 16.25
C TYR A 124 1.12 -17.92 15.49
N VAL A 125 0.58 -17.75 14.30
CA VAL A 125 0.27 -18.87 13.39
C VAL A 125 0.86 -18.61 12.01
N ALA A 126 1.59 -19.60 11.50
CA ALA A 126 2.31 -19.47 10.24
C ALA A 126 1.39 -19.20 9.04
N ARG A 127 0.12 -19.67 9.07
CA ARG A 127 -0.85 -19.39 7.99
C ARG A 127 -1.20 -17.91 7.82
N HIS A 128 -0.90 -17.04 8.80
CA HIS A 128 -1.05 -15.59 8.73
C HIS A 128 0.26 -14.87 8.36
N ASP A 129 1.30 -15.62 8.04
CA ASP A 129 2.59 -15.15 7.57
C ASP A 129 2.86 -15.68 6.15
N PRO A 130 2.44 -14.96 5.10
CA PRO A 130 2.59 -15.47 3.74
C PRO A 130 4.05 -15.62 3.30
N PHE A 131 4.97 -14.90 3.92
CA PHE A 131 6.37 -14.87 3.53
C PHE A 131 7.09 -16.20 3.79
N VAL A 132 6.70 -16.91 4.86
CA VAL A 132 7.32 -18.22 5.19
C VAL A 132 6.94 -19.35 4.23
N TYR A 133 6.08 -19.09 3.23
CA TYR A 133 5.74 -20.04 2.17
C TYR A 133 6.56 -19.84 0.89
N LEU A 134 7.37 -18.79 0.83
CA LEU A 134 8.15 -18.43 -0.36
C LEU A 134 9.53 -19.10 -0.31
N SER A 135 9.96 -19.71 -1.43
CA SER A 135 11.26 -20.42 -1.50
C SER A 135 12.43 -19.47 -1.32
N ASN A 136 12.38 -18.29 -1.93
CA ASN A 136 13.43 -17.27 -1.79
C ASN A 136 13.59 -16.76 -0.35
N ILE A 137 12.57 -16.84 0.48
CA ILE A 137 12.62 -16.51 1.91
C ILE A 137 13.18 -17.71 2.72
N GLN A 138 12.64 -18.91 2.48
CA GLN A 138 13.06 -20.12 3.21
C GLN A 138 14.52 -20.47 2.98
N ASP A 139 15.00 -20.34 1.76
CA ASP A 139 16.33 -20.78 1.32
C ASP A 139 17.40 -19.69 1.45
N ASN A 140 17.00 -18.45 1.80
CA ASN A 140 17.91 -17.30 1.91
C ASN A 140 17.90 -16.69 3.32
N PRO A 141 18.94 -16.91 4.13
CA PRO A 141 19.03 -16.33 5.49
C PRO A 141 18.93 -14.80 5.51
N SER A 142 19.35 -14.11 4.47
CA SER A 142 19.28 -12.65 4.36
C SER A 142 17.82 -12.19 4.26
N GLU A 143 17.05 -12.85 3.40
CA GLU A 143 15.63 -12.56 3.23
C GLU A 143 14.80 -13.04 4.43
N CYS A 144 15.10 -14.21 4.96
CA CYS A 144 14.49 -14.73 6.18
C CYS A 144 14.62 -13.72 7.36
N ASN A 145 15.75 -13.01 7.47
CA ASN A 145 15.96 -11.98 8.49
C ASN A 145 15.13 -10.71 8.30
N ARG A 146 14.36 -10.58 7.23
CA ARG A 146 13.39 -9.50 7.02
C ARG A 146 11.99 -9.83 7.57
N VAL A 147 11.74 -11.10 7.88
CA VAL A 147 10.51 -11.55 8.54
C VAL A 147 10.82 -11.65 10.03
N VAL A 148 10.43 -10.67 10.81
CA VAL A 148 10.89 -10.49 12.19
C VAL A 148 9.75 -10.56 13.21
N PRO A 149 10.05 -11.05 14.43
CA PRO A 149 9.11 -10.94 15.54
C PRO A 149 8.81 -9.48 15.85
N THR A 150 7.58 -9.20 16.29
CA THR A 150 7.23 -7.94 16.93
C THR A 150 6.40 -8.19 18.19
N SER A 151 6.30 -7.17 19.04
CA SER A 151 5.46 -7.16 20.26
C SER A 151 4.16 -6.42 20.01
N ALA A 152 3.19 -6.52 20.91
CA ALA A 152 1.89 -5.85 20.81
C ALA A 152 1.97 -4.33 20.63
N ASN A 153 3.05 -3.68 21.07
CA ASN A 153 3.27 -2.25 20.87
C ASN A 153 4.04 -1.91 19.59
N VAL A 154 4.35 -2.92 18.75
CA VAL A 154 5.07 -2.81 17.47
C VAL A 154 6.32 -1.93 17.54
N SER A 155 7.04 -1.97 18.65
CA SER A 155 8.12 -1.03 18.95
C SER A 155 9.24 -1.02 17.91
N ASN A 156 9.59 -2.17 17.33
CA ASN A 156 10.61 -2.27 16.28
C ASN A 156 10.11 -1.70 14.94
N LEU A 157 8.84 -1.86 14.58
CA LEU A 157 8.26 -1.19 13.42
C LEU A 157 8.29 0.35 13.60
N VAL A 158 7.87 0.83 14.78
CA VAL A 158 7.91 2.26 15.10
C VAL A 158 9.34 2.80 15.10
N GLN A 159 10.30 2.01 15.61
CA GLN A 159 11.72 2.36 15.57
C GLN A 159 12.22 2.46 14.13
N ASP A 160 11.88 1.51 13.26
CA ASP A 160 12.26 1.54 11.84
C ASP A 160 11.66 2.75 11.12
N LEU A 161 10.44 3.17 11.48
CA LEU A 161 9.80 4.39 10.96
C LEU A 161 10.42 5.70 11.48
N GLY A 162 11.44 5.62 12.33
CA GLY A 162 12.15 6.77 12.88
C GLY A 162 13.14 7.43 11.92
N SER A 163 13.50 6.79 10.80
CA SER A 163 14.40 7.37 9.81
C SER A 163 14.28 6.68 8.44
N THR A 164 14.72 7.37 7.38
CA THR A 164 14.79 6.81 6.02
C THR A 164 15.85 5.73 5.85
N SER A 165 16.80 5.62 6.77
CA SER A 165 17.85 4.59 6.72
C SER A 165 17.40 3.26 7.32
N THR A 166 16.32 3.24 8.09
CA THR A 166 15.76 2.06 8.75
C THR A 166 14.41 1.64 8.19
N ALA A 167 13.60 2.60 7.71
CA ALA A 167 12.31 2.33 7.11
C ALA A 167 12.44 1.61 5.77
N SER A 168 11.66 0.54 5.59
CA SER A 168 11.51 -0.13 4.29
C SER A 168 10.37 0.48 3.49
N ASN A 169 10.43 0.41 2.16
CA ASN A 169 9.38 0.94 1.29
C ASN A 169 8.05 0.21 1.53
N LEU A 170 8.07 -1.12 1.60
CA LEU A 170 6.94 -1.93 2.03
C LEU A 170 7.20 -2.51 3.43
N MET A 171 6.29 -2.24 4.35
CA MET A 171 6.28 -2.83 5.69
C MET A 171 4.95 -3.54 5.91
N TRP A 172 5.01 -4.79 6.31
CA TRP A 172 3.86 -5.64 6.55
C TRP A 172 3.75 -5.97 8.04
N LEU A 173 2.58 -5.83 8.61
CA LEU A 173 2.30 -6.19 10.00
C LEU A 173 1.16 -7.20 10.04
N THR A 174 1.40 -8.35 10.64
CA THR A 174 0.36 -9.29 11.05
C THR A 174 0.32 -9.34 12.57
N PRO A 175 -0.77 -8.87 13.19
CA PRO A 175 -0.99 -9.02 14.61
C PRO A 175 -1.19 -10.50 14.99
N ASN A 176 -1.08 -10.83 16.28
CA ASN A 176 -1.32 -12.18 16.78
C ASN A 176 -2.82 -12.52 16.81
N LEU A 177 -3.16 -13.80 17.03
CA LEU A 177 -4.54 -14.32 17.03
C LEU A 177 -5.54 -13.58 17.94
N CYS A 178 -5.09 -12.82 18.93
CA CYS A 178 -5.98 -12.01 19.74
C CYS A 178 -6.13 -10.59 19.19
N ASP A 179 -5.02 -9.96 18.85
CA ASP A 179 -4.98 -8.56 18.44
C ASP A 179 -5.50 -8.38 17.01
N ASP A 180 -5.43 -9.44 16.17
CA ASP A 180 -6.04 -9.50 14.83
C ASP A 180 -7.57 -9.72 14.82
N MET A 181 -8.20 -10.01 15.96
CA MET A 181 -9.62 -10.36 16.17
C MET A 181 -9.98 -11.82 15.87
N HIS A 182 -9.04 -12.70 15.50
CA HIS A 182 -9.36 -14.10 15.20
C HIS A 182 -9.95 -14.80 16.43
N ASN A 183 -9.21 -14.80 17.54
CA ASN A 183 -9.59 -15.50 18.78
C ASN A 183 -10.20 -14.58 19.84
N CYS A 184 -10.07 -13.25 19.69
CA CYS A 184 -10.56 -12.27 20.63
C CYS A 184 -11.71 -11.43 20.02
N SER A 185 -12.28 -10.54 20.84
CA SER A 185 -13.41 -9.72 20.43
C SER A 185 -12.98 -8.62 19.45
N ILE A 186 -13.95 -8.09 18.69
CA ILE A 186 -13.78 -6.89 17.87
C ILE A 186 -13.22 -5.74 18.71
N SER A 187 -13.71 -5.57 19.95
CA SER A 187 -13.23 -4.52 20.84
C SER A 187 -11.76 -4.69 21.25
N ALA A 188 -11.23 -5.93 21.30
CA ALA A 188 -9.82 -6.17 21.57
C ALA A 188 -8.96 -5.64 20.40
N GLY A 189 -9.28 -6.01 19.17
CA GLY A 189 -8.54 -5.49 17.99
C GLY A 189 -8.77 -4.01 17.72
N ASP A 190 -9.97 -3.45 18.03
CA ASP A 190 -10.20 -2.00 17.98
C ASP A 190 -9.30 -1.26 18.97
N THR A 191 -9.16 -1.82 20.17
CA THR A 191 -8.25 -1.29 21.20
C THR A 191 -6.80 -1.38 20.71
N TYR A 192 -6.37 -2.53 20.19
CA TYR A 192 -5.03 -2.71 19.63
C TYR A 192 -4.73 -1.67 18.56
N LEU A 193 -5.59 -1.53 17.55
CA LEU A 193 -5.41 -0.53 16.49
C LEU A 193 -5.40 0.90 17.04
N SER A 194 -6.14 1.18 18.12
CA SER A 194 -6.16 2.50 18.74
C SER A 194 -4.82 2.91 19.37
N TYR A 195 -3.96 1.94 19.69
CA TYR A 195 -2.61 2.19 20.19
C TYR A 195 -1.58 2.26 19.05
N ILE A 196 -1.56 1.27 18.15
CA ILE A 196 -0.50 1.18 17.15
C ILE A 196 -0.64 2.18 16.00
N VAL A 197 -1.87 2.46 15.55
CA VAL A 197 -2.09 3.37 14.40
C VAL A 197 -1.61 4.80 14.70
N PRO A 198 -1.88 5.41 15.86
CA PRO A 198 -1.31 6.71 16.19
C PRO A 198 0.22 6.71 16.23
N GLU A 199 0.87 5.65 16.73
CA GLU A 199 2.33 5.54 16.75
C GLU A 199 2.90 5.52 15.33
N ILE A 200 2.27 4.78 14.42
CA ILE A 200 2.65 4.74 13.00
C ILE A 200 2.45 6.13 12.36
N LEU A 201 1.25 6.71 12.49
CA LEU A 201 0.90 7.97 11.82
C LEU A 201 1.69 9.17 12.36
N ASN A 202 2.16 9.13 13.61
CA ASN A 202 2.99 10.17 14.21
C ASN A 202 4.50 9.93 14.03
N SER A 203 4.93 8.84 13.40
CA SER A 203 6.34 8.53 13.15
C SER A 203 6.99 9.54 12.21
N TYR A 204 8.34 9.61 12.23
CA TYR A 204 9.11 10.51 11.38
C TYR A 204 8.76 10.33 9.89
N ILE A 205 8.69 9.08 9.41
CA ILE A 205 8.37 8.79 8.00
C ILE A 205 6.99 9.35 7.62
N PHE A 206 5.96 9.10 8.43
CA PHE A 206 4.60 9.59 8.15
C PHE A 206 4.45 11.11 8.27
N GLN A 207 5.30 11.78 9.05
CA GLN A 207 5.26 13.23 9.20
C GLN A 207 6.04 13.98 8.12
N THR A 208 6.98 13.31 7.44
CA THR A 208 7.94 13.98 6.56
C THR A 208 7.98 13.48 5.13
N HIS A 209 7.41 12.31 4.85
CA HIS A 209 7.47 11.64 3.55
C HIS A 209 6.08 11.28 3.01
N ALA A 210 6.00 10.95 1.73
CA ALA A 210 4.81 10.36 1.13
C ALA A 210 4.63 8.92 1.66
N ALA A 211 3.77 8.76 2.65
CA ALA A 211 3.51 7.48 3.29
C ALA A 211 2.02 7.15 3.34
N ALA A 212 1.69 5.88 3.29
CA ALA A 212 0.34 5.36 3.42
C ALA A 212 0.29 4.19 4.39
N LEU A 213 -0.80 4.07 5.10
CA LEU A 213 -1.18 2.94 5.94
C LEU A 213 -2.43 2.30 5.34
N PHE A 214 -2.40 1.00 5.09
CA PHE A 214 -3.54 0.21 4.67
C PHE A 214 -3.90 -0.80 5.74
N ILE A 215 -5.15 -0.83 6.17
CA ILE A 215 -5.66 -1.79 7.14
C ILE A 215 -6.80 -2.54 6.50
N THR A 216 -6.71 -3.87 6.47
CA THR A 216 -7.76 -4.74 5.94
C THR A 216 -7.86 -6.02 6.76
N TRP A 217 -8.88 -6.82 6.47
CA TRP A 217 -9.07 -8.17 6.99
C TRP A 217 -8.80 -9.15 5.87
N ASP A 218 -8.34 -10.33 6.21
CA ASP A 218 -8.03 -11.39 5.25
C ASP A 218 -9.29 -11.93 4.56
N GLU A 219 -10.30 -12.20 5.38
CA GLU A 219 -11.60 -12.73 4.95
C GLU A 219 -12.72 -12.33 5.91
N GLY A 220 -13.95 -12.51 5.49
CA GLY A 220 -15.10 -12.40 6.38
C GLY A 220 -15.45 -13.73 7.05
N SER A 221 -16.18 -13.68 8.14
CA SER A 221 -16.62 -14.89 8.85
C SER A 221 -17.75 -15.65 8.13
N ASN A 222 -18.53 -14.97 7.28
CA ASN A 222 -19.67 -15.54 6.54
C ASN A 222 -20.06 -14.75 5.29
N SER A 223 -19.23 -13.80 4.90
CA SER A 223 -19.38 -12.95 3.71
C SER A 223 -18.01 -12.55 3.22
N ALA A 224 -17.80 -12.56 1.91
CA ALA A 224 -16.57 -12.08 1.28
C ALA A 224 -16.35 -10.57 1.46
N HIS A 225 -17.36 -9.82 1.90
CA HIS A 225 -17.28 -8.36 2.07
C HIS A 225 -16.61 -7.99 3.40
N ILE A 226 -15.43 -7.41 3.33
CA ILE A 226 -14.53 -7.10 4.44
C ILE A 226 -14.16 -5.62 4.49
N PRO A 227 -13.75 -5.09 5.65
CA PRO A 227 -13.32 -3.69 5.74
C PRO A 227 -11.96 -3.47 5.07
N ALA A 228 -11.76 -2.26 4.50
CA ALA A 228 -10.47 -1.82 4.01
C ALA A 228 -10.36 -0.30 4.13
N ILE A 229 -9.30 0.18 4.80
CA ILE A 229 -9.12 1.58 5.17
C ILE A 229 -7.71 2.03 4.76
N TRP A 230 -7.63 3.13 4.03
CA TRP A 230 -6.39 3.85 3.76
C TRP A 230 -6.26 5.07 4.67
N ALA A 231 -5.11 5.27 5.29
CA ALA A 231 -4.80 6.41 6.15
C ALA A 231 -3.39 6.95 5.88
N GLY A 232 -3.07 8.09 6.46
CA GLY A 232 -1.74 8.69 6.36
C GLY A 232 -1.65 9.86 5.37
N PRO A 233 -0.45 10.46 5.22
CA PRO A 233 -0.28 11.71 4.49
C PRO A 233 -0.61 11.60 3.00
N SER A 234 -0.40 10.44 2.37
CA SER A 234 -0.74 10.20 0.96
C SER A 234 -2.23 9.89 0.75
N ALA A 235 -2.94 9.38 1.74
CA ALA A 235 -4.34 9.02 1.63
C ALA A 235 -5.26 10.24 1.68
N ARG A 236 -6.42 10.15 1.03
CA ARG A 236 -7.48 11.17 1.13
C ARG A 236 -8.11 11.14 2.51
N ASN A 237 -8.60 12.28 2.95
CA ASN A 237 -9.39 12.41 4.16
C ASN A 237 -10.88 12.46 3.82
N ASN A 238 -11.73 11.92 4.70
CA ASN A 238 -13.19 11.93 4.55
C ASN A 238 -13.65 11.43 3.16
N TYR A 239 -13.06 10.35 2.69
CA TYR A 239 -13.31 9.78 1.37
C TYR A 239 -13.87 8.38 1.47
N THR A 240 -14.87 8.06 0.66
CA THR A 240 -15.41 6.70 0.53
C THR A 240 -15.49 6.33 -0.94
N SER A 241 -14.81 5.26 -1.31
CA SER A 241 -14.90 4.70 -2.66
C SER A 241 -16.03 3.67 -2.74
N MET A 242 -16.82 3.75 -3.81
CA MET A 242 -17.86 2.78 -4.16
C MET A 242 -17.41 1.81 -5.25
N VAL A 243 -16.17 1.90 -5.69
CA VAL A 243 -15.57 0.96 -6.64
C VAL A 243 -15.35 -0.38 -5.94
N THR A 244 -15.53 -1.48 -6.67
CA THR A 244 -15.30 -2.82 -6.14
C THR A 244 -13.82 -3.16 -6.20
N TYR A 245 -13.27 -3.58 -5.07
CA TYR A 245 -11.88 -3.96 -4.88
C TYR A 245 -11.77 -5.31 -4.16
N ASN A 246 -10.57 -5.89 -4.19
CA ASN A 246 -10.22 -7.11 -3.47
C ASN A 246 -8.69 -7.17 -3.21
N HIS A 247 -8.18 -8.28 -2.67
CA HIS A 247 -6.75 -8.43 -2.41
C HIS A 247 -5.88 -8.33 -3.65
N TYR A 248 -6.36 -8.74 -4.84
CA TYR A 248 -5.65 -8.48 -6.10
C TYR A 248 -5.61 -6.98 -6.44
N SER A 249 -6.62 -6.21 -6.01
CA SER A 249 -6.61 -4.75 -6.17
C SER A 249 -5.57 -4.09 -5.29
N LEU A 250 -5.31 -4.62 -4.08
CA LEU A 250 -4.21 -4.18 -3.23
C LEU A 250 -2.87 -4.43 -3.95
N LEU A 251 -2.63 -5.66 -4.42
CA LEU A 251 -1.43 -6.00 -5.17
C LEU A 251 -1.24 -5.10 -6.40
N LYS A 252 -2.29 -4.91 -7.21
CA LYS A 252 -2.28 -3.99 -8.34
C LYS A 252 -1.97 -2.55 -7.96
N THR A 253 -2.38 -2.13 -6.77
CA THR A 253 -2.08 -0.78 -6.25
C THR A 253 -0.60 -0.61 -5.95
N LEU A 254 0.07 -1.63 -5.41
CA LEU A 254 1.52 -1.62 -5.19
C LEU A 254 2.27 -1.56 -6.53
N GLU A 255 1.86 -2.42 -7.47
CA GLU A 255 2.43 -2.47 -8.82
C GLU A 255 2.35 -1.11 -9.52
N ASP A 256 1.17 -0.51 -9.56
CA ASP A 256 0.96 0.78 -10.22
C ASP A 256 1.65 1.94 -9.46
N ALA A 257 1.67 1.90 -8.13
CA ALA A 257 2.29 2.96 -7.32
C ALA A 257 3.82 3.01 -7.48
N TRP A 258 4.45 1.86 -7.64
CA TRP A 258 5.91 1.73 -7.77
C TRP A 258 6.38 1.33 -9.16
N HIS A 259 5.47 1.33 -10.15
CA HIS A 259 5.76 1.01 -11.57
C HIS A 259 6.36 -0.39 -11.75
N LEU A 260 5.84 -1.36 -10.98
CA LEU A 260 6.24 -2.75 -11.04
C LEU A 260 5.43 -3.52 -12.09
N SER A 261 5.93 -4.69 -12.49
CA SER A 261 5.20 -5.58 -13.40
C SER A 261 4.06 -6.30 -12.67
N SER A 262 2.98 -6.61 -13.38
CA SER A 262 1.95 -7.48 -12.82
C SER A 262 2.43 -8.92 -12.80
N LEU A 263 2.11 -9.63 -11.71
CA LEU A 263 2.57 -11.00 -11.45
C LEU A 263 1.72 -12.04 -12.18
N THR A 264 0.43 -11.79 -12.30
CA THR A 264 -0.54 -12.73 -12.85
C THR A 264 -1.63 -12.02 -13.65
N SER A 265 -2.53 -12.81 -14.24
CA SER A 265 -3.73 -12.26 -14.88
C SER A 265 -4.78 -11.76 -13.88
N ASN A 266 -4.73 -12.16 -12.61
CA ASN A 266 -5.68 -11.74 -11.58
C ASN A 266 -5.44 -10.29 -11.17
N ASP A 267 -4.19 -9.97 -10.79
CA ASP A 267 -3.77 -8.62 -10.45
C ASP A 267 -3.77 -7.69 -11.67
N ALA A 268 -3.30 -8.16 -12.84
CA ALA A 268 -3.31 -7.37 -14.07
C ALA A 268 -4.71 -6.89 -14.50
N ARG A 269 -5.77 -7.61 -14.14
CA ARG A 269 -7.18 -7.25 -14.42
C ARG A 269 -7.85 -6.53 -13.27
N ALA A 270 -7.26 -6.53 -12.09
CA ALA A 270 -7.83 -5.89 -10.92
C ALA A 270 -7.79 -4.37 -11.04
N SER A 271 -8.75 -3.70 -10.44
CA SER A 271 -8.76 -2.25 -10.35
C SER A 271 -7.78 -1.82 -9.26
N ALA A 272 -6.77 -1.03 -9.60
CA ALA A 272 -5.92 -0.42 -8.59
C ALA A 272 -6.68 0.62 -7.77
N MET A 273 -6.39 0.72 -6.49
CA MET A 273 -7.06 1.60 -5.52
C MET A 273 -6.50 3.04 -5.58
N MET A 274 -6.27 3.57 -6.78
CA MET A 274 -5.58 4.85 -6.98
C MET A 274 -6.43 6.07 -6.62
N ASP A 275 -7.74 5.94 -6.56
CA ASP A 275 -8.70 6.96 -6.14
C ASP A 275 -8.61 7.31 -4.65
N PHE A 276 -7.96 6.46 -3.84
CA PHE A 276 -7.75 6.70 -2.42
C PHE A 276 -6.66 7.72 -2.11
N PHE A 277 -5.80 8.06 -3.07
CA PHE A 277 -4.66 8.92 -2.81
C PHE A 277 -4.93 10.36 -3.17
N LYS A 278 -4.29 11.28 -2.43
CA LYS A 278 -4.26 12.70 -2.76
C LYS A 278 -3.58 12.82 -4.13
N GLY A 279 -4.16 13.54 -5.00
CA GLY A 279 -3.63 13.67 -6.35
C GLY A 279 -4.02 14.99 -6.97
N PRO A 280 -3.67 15.25 -8.23
CA PRO A 280 -2.95 14.37 -9.14
C PRO A 280 -1.44 14.40 -8.88
N TRP A 281 -0.77 13.27 -9.14
CA TRP A 281 0.69 13.22 -9.23
C TRP A 281 1.12 13.66 -10.61
N SER A 282 2.22 14.40 -10.66
CA SER A 282 2.66 14.92 -11.93
C SER A 282 4.18 14.91 -12.07
N SER A 283 4.64 14.52 -13.24
CA SER A 283 6.02 14.64 -13.68
C SER A 283 6.07 15.21 -15.08
N PHE A 284 7.27 15.46 -15.58
CA PHE A 284 7.46 15.84 -16.96
C PHE A 284 8.81 15.36 -17.50
N THR A 285 8.84 15.18 -18.82
CA THR A 285 10.06 14.99 -19.60
C THR A 285 10.23 16.17 -20.55
N TYR A 286 11.43 16.35 -21.12
CA TYR A 286 11.67 17.36 -22.13
C TYR A 286 12.64 16.84 -23.18
N VAL A 287 12.46 17.32 -24.40
CA VAL A 287 13.35 17.05 -25.53
C VAL A 287 13.63 18.34 -26.32
N PRO A 288 14.87 18.56 -26.80
CA PRO A 288 16.06 17.75 -26.61
C PRO A 288 16.64 17.86 -25.19
N LEU A 289 17.41 16.86 -24.76
CA LEU A 289 18.01 16.84 -23.39
C LEU A 289 19.10 17.90 -23.20
N ASN A 290 19.77 18.30 -24.27
CA ASN A 290 20.82 19.32 -24.28
C ASN A 290 20.46 20.44 -25.28
N PRO A 291 19.47 21.27 -24.97
CA PRO A 291 19.02 22.31 -25.89
C PRO A 291 20.03 23.47 -26.01
N GLN A 292 20.12 24.05 -27.20
CA GLN A 292 20.86 25.28 -27.46
C GLN A 292 19.98 26.51 -27.23
N ALA A 293 20.58 27.64 -26.99
CA ALA A 293 19.84 28.90 -26.90
C ALA A 293 19.03 29.16 -28.19
N GLY A 294 17.77 29.56 -28.03
CA GLY A 294 16.84 29.76 -29.14
C GLY A 294 16.23 28.47 -29.69
N GLN A 295 16.69 27.30 -29.28
CA GLN A 295 16.11 26.03 -29.73
C GLN A 295 14.80 25.75 -29.01
N THR A 296 13.83 25.23 -29.75
CA THR A 296 12.55 24.80 -29.18
C THR A 296 12.74 23.55 -28.34
N ILE A 297 12.26 23.61 -27.10
CA ILE A 297 12.19 22.49 -26.15
C ILE A 297 10.72 22.10 -26.00
N THR A 298 10.43 20.84 -26.22
CA THR A 298 9.09 20.31 -25.96
C THR A 298 9.07 19.64 -24.59
N PHE A 299 8.20 20.10 -23.73
CA PHE A 299 7.91 19.53 -22.42
C PHE A 299 6.64 18.69 -22.51
N THR A 300 6.72 17.45 -22.05
CA THR A 300 5.58 16.53 -21.99
C THR A 300 5.33 16.14 -20.55
N SER A 301 4.14 16.48 -20.03
CA SER A 301 3.75 16.11 -18.66
C SER A 301 3.08 14.73 -18.65
N THR A 302 3.32 14.01 -17.56
CA THR A 302 2.54 12.84 -17.17
C THR A 302 1.78 13.22 -15.90
N VAL A 303 0.47 13.04 -15.93
CA VAL A 303 -0.41 13.26 -14.78
C VAL A 303 -1.24 12.00 -14.55
N ALA A 304 -1.21 11.48 -13.35
CA ALA A 304 -1.95 10.28 -12.96
C ALA A 304 -2.63 10.48 -11.61
N GLY A 305 -3.73 9.75 -11.39
CA GLY A 305 -4.56 9.85 -10.17
C GLY A 305 -5.40 11.11 -10.07
N GLY A 306 -6.14 11.23 -8.96
CA GLY A 306 -7.14 12.27 -8.84
C GLY A 306 -8.32 12.07 -9.79
N PHE A 307 -9.09 13.13 -10.01
CA PHE A 307 -10.26 13.11 -10.90
C PHE A 307 -10.03 13.97 -12.13
N GLN A 308 -10.22 13.40 -13.31
CA GLN A 308 -10.22 14.16 -14.56
C GLN A 308 -11.44 15.12 -14.61
N PRO A 309 -11.36 16.25 -15.35
CA PRO A 309 -10.20 16.72 -16.12
C PRO A 309 -9.10 17.32 -15.25
N TYR A 310 -7.86 17.19 -15.72
CA TYR A 310 -6.71 17.82 -15.09
C TYR A 310 -6.48 19.24 -15.62
N SER A 311 -5.95 20.11 -14.74
CA SER A 311 -5.39 21.40 -15.11
C SER A 311 -3.86 21.31 -15.05
N TYR A 312 -3.18 22.03 -15.95
CA TYR A 312 -1.74 21.97 -16.14
C TYR A 312 -1.14 23.37 -16.02
N GLY A 313 -0.12 23.54 -15.22
CA GLY A 313 0.55 24.82 -15.02
C GLY A 313 2.07 24.69 -15.11
N TRP A 314 2.71 25.50 -15.96
CA TRP A 314 4.15 25.55 -16.16
C TRP A 314 4.74 26.88 -15.77
N ARG A 315 5.94 26.85 -15.18
CA ARG A 315 6.82 28.00 -14.98
C ARG A 315 8.20 27.60 -15.51
N PHE A 316 8.72 28.34 -16.48
CA PHE A 316 9.94 27.96 -17.18
C PHE A 316 11.21 28.47 -16.52
N GLY A 317 11.12 29.26 -15.44
CA GLY A 317 12.27 29.77 -14.71
C GLY A 317 12.88 31.06 -15.29
N ASP A 318 12.36 31.52 -16.42
CA ASP A 318 12.71 32.81 -17.08
C ASP A 318 11.62 33.87 -16.91
N GLY A 319 10.64 33.62 -16.02
CA GLY A 319 9.48 34.48 -15.78
C GLY A 319 8.26 34.13 -16.63
N THR A 320 8.41 33.31 -17.65
CA THR A 320 7.30 32.89 -18.51
C THR A 320 6.51 31.73 -17.89
N ARG A 321 5.27 31.57 -18.35
CA ARG A 321 4.33 30.54 -17.89
C ARG A 321 3.62 29.92 -19.09
N GLY A 322 3.08 28.72 -18.85
CA GLY A 322 2.29 28.01 -19.85
C GLY A 322 1.27 27.03 -19.26
N SER A 323 0.43 26.44 -20.10
CA SER A 323 -0.56 25.45 -19.73
C SER A 323 -0.68 24.38 -20.82
N GLY A 324 -1.21 23.21 -20.46
CA GLY A 324 -1.38 22.06 -21.34
C GLY A 324 -0.48 20.90 -21.01
N SER A 325 -0.91 19.69 -21.42
CA SER A 325 -0.16 18.45 -21.16
C SER A 325 1.14 18.34 -21.96
N ILE A 326 1.19 18.97 -23.12
CA ILE A 326 2.38 19.12 -23.97
C ILE A 326 2.53 20.60 -24.28
N ILE A 327 3.74 21.15 -24.11
CA ILE A 327 4.00 22.55 -24.36
C ILE A 327 5.43 22.75 -24.86
N SER A 328 5.62 23.70 -25.77
CA SER A 328 6.93 24.09 -26.27
C SER A 328 7.37 25.43 -25.67
N HIS A 329 8.66 25.56 -25.38
CA HIS A 329 9.27 26.78 -24.89
C HIS A 329 10.69 26.95 -25.46
N ASN A 330 11.13 28.22 -25.61
CA ASN A 330 12.45 28.57 -26.10
C ASN A 330 13.10 29.54 -25.14
N TYR A 331 14.34 29.29 -24.73
CA TYR A 331 15.15 30.23 -23.95
C TYR A 331 16.05 31.05 -24.88
N ALA A 332 15.90 32.37 -24.81
CA ALA A 332 16.67 33.27 -25.70
C ALA A 332 18.16 33.30 -25.35
N SER A 333 18.55 33.04 -24.11
CA SER A 333 19.91 33.07 -23.63
C SER A 333 20.36 31.72 -23.07
N PRO A 334 21.65 31.38 -23.14
CA PRO A 334 22.18 30.24 -22.42
C PRO A 334 22.06 30.45 -20.90
N GLY A 335 21.76 29.40 -20.17
CA GLY A 335 21.64 29.47 -18.70
C GLY A 335 21.09 28.21 -18.09
N SER A 336 21.01 28.20 -16.75
CA SER A 336 20.28 27.17 -16.00
C SER A 336 18.93 27.73 -15.59
N TYR A 337 17.87 27.04 -15.99
CA TYR A 337 16.49 27.43 -15.71
C TYR A 337 15.82 26.40 -14.81
N ASN A 338 15.17 26.87 -13.75
CA ASN A 338 14.40 26.00 -12.86
C ASN A 338 12.97 25.89 -13.38
N VAL A 339 12.69 24.82 -14.13
CA VAL A 339 11.37 24.55 -14.64
C VAL A 339 10.54 23.88 -13.57
N THR A 340 9.36 24.42 -13.29
CA THR A 340 8.39 23.82 -12.38
C THR A 340 7.09 23.49 -13.12
N PHE A 341 6.56 22.32 -12.84
CA PHE A 341 5.27 21.85 -13.33
C PHE A 341 4.33 21.63 -12.16
N SER A 342 3.07 22.01 -12.31
CA SER A 342 2.01 21.74 -11.35
C SER A 342 0.78 21.23 -12.07
N SER A 343 0.08 20.28 -11.47
CA SER A 343 -1.21 19.83 -11.94
C SER A 343 -2.26 19.92 -10.82
N SER A 344 -3.51 20.09 -11.20
CA SER A 344 -4.66 19.95 -10.29
C SER A 344 -5.75 19.16 -10.98
N ASP A 345 -6.59 18.51 -10.20
CA ASP A 345 -7.72 17.73 -10.67
C ASP A 345 -9.07 18.43 -10.40
N SER A 346 -10.15 17.82 -10.83
CA SER A 346 -11.50 18.37 -10.62
C SER A 346 -12.03 18.20 -9.20
N SER A 347 -11.32 17.49 -8.28
CA SER A 347 -11.78 17.26 -6.90
C SER A 347 -11.90 18.55 -6.08
N THR A 348 -11.13 19.57 -6.44
CA THR A 348 -11.19 20.90 -5.79
C THR A 348 -12.40 21.74 -6.22
N ARG A 349 -13.20 21.27 -7.15
CA ARG A 349 -14.38 21.99 -7.70
C ARG A 349 -15.74 21.45 -7.24
N LEU A 350 -15.78 20.48 -6.34
CA LEU A 350 -17.06 20.06 -5.76
C LEU A 350 -17.53 21.15 -4.78
N PRO A 351 -18.70 21.79 -5.02
CA PRO A 351 -19.26 22.71 -4.05
C PRO A 351 -19.58 21.92 -2.78
N THR A 352 -19.08 22.39 -1.66
CA THR A 352 -19.55 21.95 -0.34
C THR A 352 -21.02 22.33 -0.21
N SER A 353 -21.93 21.47 -0.60
CA SER A 353 -23.32 21.59 -0.21
C SER A 353 -23.44 21.08 1.23
N HIS A 354 -23.27 21.98 2.17
CA HIS A 354 -23.82 21.79 3.49
C HIS A 354 -25.35 21.81 3.39
N LYS A 355 -25.99 20.72 3.71
CA LYS A 355 -27.32 20.69 4.31
C LYS A 355 -27.32 19.69 5.45
#